data_86c7c566d2f594595a7c2d327bec565a
#
_entry.id   86c7c566d2f594595a7c2d327bec565a
#
_cell.length_a   1.000
_cell.length_b   1.000
_cell.length_c   1.000
_cell.angle_alpha   90.00
_cell.angle_beta   90.00
_cell.angle_gamma   90.00
#
_symmetry.space_group_name_H-M   'P 1'
#
loop_
_entity.id
_entity.type
_entity.pdbx_description
1 polymer ?
#
loop_
_entity_poly.entity_id
_entity_poly.type
_entity_poly.pdbx_seq_one_letter_code
_entity_poly.pdbx_strand_id
1 'polypeptide(L)'
;MKETMEFLKKAGTFYLATCQGDQPRVRPFGALCEFEGKLYLITNNQKEVYKQIMANPKVELSAMAEGKWIRLCGELVRDPRREAKKAMLDANPGLRGMYNEDDGIVEVLYLQNATATFCSFTEPAVTHTF
;
A
#
# COMPACT_ATOMS: atom_id res chain seq x y z
N MET A 1 0.78 4.44 12.88
CA MET A 1 0.24 3.56 11.83
C MET A 1 -1.29 3.49 11.82
N LYS A 2 -1.91 3.49 12.97
CA LYS A 2 -3.39 3.44 13.05
C LYS A 2 -4.06 4.58 12.29
N GLU A 3 -3.61 5.81 12.49
CA GLU A 3 -4.15 6.98 11.80
C GLU A 3 -3.97 6.89 10.28
N THR A 4 -2.84 6.38 9.84
CA THR A 4 -2.55 6.15 8.42
C THR A 4 -3.53 5.15 7.81
N MET A 5 -3.74 4.02 8.48
CA MET A 5 -4.70 3.00 8.03
C MET A 5 -6.11 3.57 7.94
N GLU A 6 -6.54 4.30 8.97
CA GLU A 6 -7.88 4.90 9.01
C GLU A 6 -8.06 5.90 7.87
N PHE A 7 -7.06 6.75 7.61
CA PHE A 7 -7.11 7.73 6.54
C PHE A 7 -7.24 7.08 5.16
N LEU A 8 -6.42 6.06 4.90
CA LEU A 8 -6.42 5.35 3.61
C LEU A 8 -7.75 4.60 3.39
N LYS A 9 -8.30 3.99 4.43
CA LYS A 9 -9.62 3.34 4.35
C LYS A 9 -10.73 4.35 4.06
N LYS A 10 -10.69 5.51 4.70
CA LYS A 10 -11.66 6.57 4.46
C LYS A 10 -11.56 7.12 3.04
N ALA A 11 -10.36 7.29 2.52
CA ALA A 11 -10.14 7.73 1.15
C ALA A 11 -10.66 6.71 0.12
N GLY A 12 -10.54 5.43 0.43
CA GLY A 12 -10.97 4.33 -0.46
C GLY A 12 -9.94 4.04 -1.53
N THR A 13 -9.65 4.99 -2.39
CA THR A 13 -8.63 4.87 -3.44
C THR A 13 -7.39 5.66 -3.01
N PHE A 14 -6.24 5.04 -3.16
CA PHE A 14 -4.96 5.72 -3.02
C PHE A 14 -4.10 5.44 -4.25
N TYR A 15 -3.12 6.31 -4.50
CA TYR A 15 -2.27 6.24 -5.69
C TYR A 15 -0.86 5.88 -5.24
N LEU A 16 -0.34 4.80 -5.80
CA LEU A 16 0.99 4.28 -5.47
C LEU A 16 1.97 4.64 -6.57
N ALA A 17 3.03 5.36 -6.20
CA ALA A 17 4.12 5.68 -7.10
C ALA A 17 5.29 4.73 -6.87
N THR A 18 5.87 4.26 -7.97
CA THR A 18 7.06 3.41 -8.01
C THR A 18 8.05 3.98 -9.01
N CYS A 19 9.24 3.41 -9.05
CA CYS A 19 10.27 3.79 -10.02
C CYS A 19 10.49 2.66 -11.02
N GLN A 20 10.55 3.05 -12.30
CA GLN A 20 11.01 2.16 -13.37
C GLN A 20 12.27 2.80 -13.97
N GLY A 21 13.46 2.42 -13.45
CA GLY A 21 14.68 3.16 -13.70
C GLY A 21 14.55 4.58 -13.13
N ASP A 22 14.71 5.58 -13.96
CA ASP A 22 14.53 7.00 -13.62
C ASP A 22 13.11 7.52 -13.94
N GLN A 23 12.21 6.65 -14.44
CA GLN A 23 10.83 7.02 -14.75
C GLN A 23 9.92 6.74 -13.58
N PRO A 24 9.28 7.76 -12.96
CA PRO A 24 8.24 7.50 -11.97
C PRO A 24 6.98 6.94 -12.65
N ARG A 25 6.34 6.00 -11.97
CA ARG A 25 5.08 5.39 -12.39
C ARG A 25 4.07 5.50 -11.27
N VAL A 26 2.81 5.76 -11.59
CA VAL A 26 1.74 5.88 -10.60
C VAL A 26 0.48 5.17 -11.09
N ARG A 27 -0.24 4.53 -10.16
CA ARG A 27 -1.51 3.85 -10.44
C ARG A 27 -2.39 3.81 -9.20
N PRO A 28 -3.72 3.66 -9.38
CA PRO A 28 -4.64 3.54 -8.25
C PRO A 28 -4.58 2.16 -7.59
N PHE A 29 -4.73 2.16 -6.28
CA PHE A 29 -4.91 0.97 -5.44
C PHE A 29 -6.14 1.19 -4.57
N GLY A 30 -6.79 0.11 -4.12
CA GLY A 30 -7.99 0.22 -3.30
C GLY A 30 -8.07 -0.75 -2.13
N ALA A 31 -7.09 -1.63 -1.96
CA ALA A 31 -7.12 -2.64 -0.91
C ALA A 31 -5.87 -2.59 -0.04
N LEU A 32 -6.07 -2.72 1.25
CA LEU A 32 -5.00 -2.78 2.24
C LEU A 32 -5.47 -3.56 3.45
N CYS A 33 -4.53 -4.02 4.28
CA CYS A 33 -4.86 -4.59 5.59
C CYS A 33 -3.72 -4.36 6.57
N GLU A 34 -4.04 -4.54 7.86
CA GLU A 34 -3.04 -4.62 8.91
C GLU A 34 -2.86 -6.10 9.27
N PHE A 35 -1.62 -6.55 9.32
CA PHE A 35 -1.27 -7.90 9.70
C PHE A 35 0.06 -7.87 10.45
N GLU A 36 0.08 -8.47 11.65
CA GLU A 36 1.26 -8.49 12.53
C GLU A 36 1.87 -7.09 12.76
N GLY A 37 1.01 -6.08 12.91
CA GLY A 37 1.44 -4.72 13.20
C GLY A 37 2.00 -3.95 12.01
N LYS A 38 1.81 -4.45 10.78
CA LYS A 38 2.33 -3.82 9.55
C LYS A 38 1.20 -3.51 8.59
N LEU A 39 1.44 -2.50 7.76
CA LEU A 39 0.51 -2.10 6.69
C LEU A 39 0.86 -2.88 5.42
N TYR A 40 -0.10 -3.66 4.93
CA TYR A 40 0.08 -4.49 3.73
C TYR A 40 -0.72 -3.96 2.56
N LEU A 41 -0.12 -4.06 1.37
CA LEU A 41 -0.76 -3.85 0.08
C LEU A 41 -0.81 -5.16 -0.68
N ILE A 42 -1.69 -5.23 -1.69
CA ILE A 42 -1.86 -6.43 -2.53
C ILE A 42 -1.67 -6.08 -3.99
N THR A 43 -0.99 -6.95 -4.70
CA THR A 43 -0.87 -6.93 -6.15
C THR A 43 -0.78 -8.36 -6.66
N ASN A 44 -0.30 -8.56 -7.88
CA ASN A 44 0.02 -9.89 -8.38
C ASN A 44 1.34 -9.85 -9.16
N ASN A 45 1.97 -11.01 -9.30
CA ASN A 45 3.31 -11.12 -9.88
C ASN A 45 3.35 -10.99 -11.40
N GLN A 46 2.20 -10.84 -12.06
CA GLN A 46 2.11 -10.60 -13.50
C GLN A 46 2.13 -9.10 -13.84
N LYS A 47 1.90 -8.24 -12.85
CA LYS A 47 1.81 -6.79 -13.07
C LYS A 47 3.18 -6.11 -13.08
N GLU A 48 3.30 -5.07 -13.88
CA GLU A 48 4.52 -4.24 -13.95
C GLU A 48 4.86 -3.60 -12.61
N VAL A 49 3.85 -3.20 -11.81
CA VAL A 49 4.09 -2.61 -10.49
C VAL A 49 4.86 -3.57 -9.59
N TYR A 50 4.54 -4.86 -9.62
CA TYR A 50 5.28 -5.86 -8.84
C TYR A 50 6.74 -5.93 -9.26
N LYS A 51 6.99 -5.98 -10.56
CA LYS A 51 8.35 -6.03 -11.11
C LYS A 51 9.16 -4.77 -10.74
N GLN A 52 8.50 -3.61 -10.77
CA GLN A 52 9.14 -2.34 -10.40
C GLN A 52 9.53 -2.34 -8.92
N ILE A 53 8.64 -2.81 -8.03
CA ILE A 53 8.93 -2.89 -6.59
C ILE A 53 10.05 -3.88 -6.30
N MET A 54 10.07 -5.02 -6.98
CA MET A 54 11.16 -6.00 -6.80
C MET A 54 12.52 -5.44 -7.23
N ALA A 55 12.55 -4.58 -8.25
CA ALA A 55 13.77 -3.93 -8.71
C ALA A 55 14.17 -2.73 -7.83
N ASN A 56 13.19 -1.98 -7.31
CA ASN A 56 13.41 -0.85 -6.43
C ASN A 56 12.25 -0.76 -5.43
N PRO A 57 12.48 -1.09 -4.15
CA PRO A 57 11.41 -1.15 -3.16
C PRO A 57 10.87 0.22 -2.71
N LYS A 58 11.54 1.30 -3.06
CA LYS A 58 11.12 2.65 -2.64
C LYS A 58 9.85 3.06 -3.34
N VAL A 59 8.87 3.50 -2.54
CA VAL A 59 7.55 3.90 -3.01
C VAL A 59 7.08 5.15 -2.29
N GLU A 60 6.12 5.81 -2.89
CA GLU A 60 5.32 6.81 -2.20
C GLU A 60 3.88 6.64 -2.62
N LEU A 61 2.96 6.81 -1.68
CA LEU A 61 1.55 6.80 -2.00
C LEU A 61 0.87 8.06 -1.46
N SER A 62 -0.24 8.43 -2.09
CA SER A 62 -1.01 9.60 -1.71
C SER A 62 -2.50 9.33 -1.88
N ALA A 63 -3.29 9.97 -1.04
CA ALA A 63 -4.76 9.88 -1.07
C ALA A 63 -5.36 11.16 -0.50
N MET A 64 -6.59 11.46 -0.89
CA MET A 64 -7.34 12.59 -0.36
C MET A 64 -8.60 12.12 0.36
N ALA A 65 -8.91 12.75 1.48
CA ALA A 65 -10.15 12.56 2.21
C ALA A 65 -10.49 13.84 2.97
N GLU A 66 -11.74 14.27 2.85
CA GLU A 66 -12.27 15.43 3.62
C GLU A 66 -11.43 16.72 3.46
N GLY A 67 -10.96 16.99 2.24
CA GLY A 67 -10.18 18.20 1.96
C GLY A 67 -8.73 18.16 2.45
N LYS A 68 -8.29 17.02 2.98
CA LYS A 68 -6.92 16.78 3.43
C LYS A 68 -6.28 15.71 2.56
N TRP A 69 -4.97 15.59 2.61
CA TRP A 69 -4.27 14.50 1.91
C TRP A 69 -3.13 13.94 2.74
N ILE A 70 -2.75 12.71 2.41
CA ILE A 70 -1.61 12.04 2.99
C ILE A 70 -0.52 11.84 1.93
N ARG A 71 0.72 11.96 2.36
CA ARG A 71 1.88 11.46 1.62
C ARG A 71 2.55 10.42 2.50
N LEU A 72 2.69 9.23 1.98
CA LEU A 72 3.25 8.10 2.72
C LEU A 72 4.36 7.47 1.89
N CYS A 73 5.59 7.64 2.32
CA CYS A 73 6.75 7.03 1.66
C CYS A 73 7.37 5.95 2.53
N GLY A 74 8.07 5.03 1.88
CA GLY A 74 8.75 3.93 2.54
C GLY A 74 9.25 2.92 1.53
N GLU A 75 9.45 1.71 2.01
CA GLU A 75 9.90 0.59 1.19
C GLU A 75 8.93 -0.57 1.32
N LEU A 76 8.54 -1.16 0.19
CA LEU A 76 7.66 -2.33 0.19
C LEU A 76 8.47 -3.61 0.17
N VAL A 77 8.16 -4.51 1.09
CA VAL A 77 8.82 -5.80 1.26
C VAL A 77 7.82 -6.92 0.99
N ARG A 78 8.19 -7.82 0.08
CA ARG A 78 7.35 -8.98 -0.23
C ARG A 78 7.28 -9.92 0.96
N ASP A 79 6.08 -10.34 1.30
CA ASP A 79 5.83 -11.39 2.28
C ASP A 79 5.30 -12.63 1.56
N PRO A 80 6.10 -13.71 1.42
CA PRO A 80 5.67 -14.90 0.69
C PRO A 80 4.76 -15.83 1.49
N ARG A 81 4.50 -15.52 2.77
CA ARG A 81 3.75 -16.42 3.64
C ARG A 81 2.28 -16.51 3.25
N ARG A 82 1.75 -17.72 3.25
CA ARG A 82 0.33 -17.99 2.98
C ARG A 82 -0.58 -17.22 3.95
N GLU A 83 -0.19 -17.15 5.23
CA GLU A 83 -0.95 -16.47 6.29
C GLU A 83 -1.15 -14.98 5.97
N ALA A 84 -0.13 -14.32 5.43
CA ALA A 84 -0.23 -12.91 5.06
C ALA A 84 -1.20 -12.70 3.90
N LYS A 85 -1.13 -13.56 2.88
CA LYS A 85 -2.07 -13.54 1.75
C LYS A 85 -3.50 -13.78 2.21
N LYS A 86 -3.70 -14.75 3.10
CA LYS A 86 -5.00 -15.05 3.69
C LYS A 86 -5.55 -13.86 4.47
N ALA A 87 -4.73 -13.21 5.29
CA ALA A 87 -5.15 -12.05 6.06
C ALA A 87 -5.64 -10.91 5.16
N MET A 88 -4.94 -10.65 4.07
CA MET A 88 -5.34 -9.63 3.09
C MET A 88 -6.68 -9.97 2.44
N LEU A 89 -6.87 -11.21 2.01
CA LEU A 89 -8.09 -11.63 1.33
C LEU A 89 -9.27 -11.71 2.31
N ASP A 90 -9.04 -12.08 3.56
CA ASP A 90 -10.08 -12.06 4.60
C ASP A 90 -10.54 -10.63 4.91
N ALA A 91 -9.60 -9.67 4.90
CA ALA A 91 -9.90 -8.26 5.12
C ALA A 91 -10.60 -7.60 3.92
N ASN A 92 -10.42 -8.16 2.72
CA ASN A 92 -10.98 -7.64 1.46
C ASN A 92 -11.64 -8.80 0.69
N PRO A 93 -12.76 -9.33 1.19
CA PRO A 93 -13.33 -10.58 0.66
C PRO A 93 -13.77 -10.51 -0.80
N GLY A 94 -14.06 -9.33 -1.33
CA GLY A 94 -14.37 -9.14 -2.75
C GLY A 94 -13.24 -9.54 -3.68
N LEU A 95 -11.99 -9.55 -3.19
CA LEU A 95 -10.83 -9.96 -3.99
C LEU A 95 -10.77 -11.48 -4.22
N ARG A 96 -11.52 -12.26 -3.45
CA ARG A 96 -11.56 -13.72 -3.62
C ARG A 96 -12.21 -14.17 -4.92
N GLY A 97 -12.86 -13.28 -5.63
CA GLY A 97 -13.31 -13.52 -7.00
C GLY A 97 -12.17 -13.57 -8.02
N MET A 98 -11.02 -12.97 -7.69
CA MET A 98 -9.85 -12.92 -8.57
C MET A 98 -8.66 -13.76 -8.04
N TYR A 99 -8.52 -13.85 -6.71
CA TYR A 99 -7.34 -14.42 -6.07
C TYR A 99 -7.70 -15.42 -4.98
N ASN A 100 -6.78 -16.34 -4.71
CA ASN A 100 -6.78 -17.12 -3.47
C ASN A 100 -5.34 -17.27 -3.00
N GLU A 101 -5.17 -17.64 -1.72
CA GLU A 101 -3.86 -17.72 -1.08
C GLU A 101 -2.92 -18.79 -1.66
N ASP A 102 -3.46 -19.68 -2.51
CA ASP A 102 -2.72 -20.80 -3.10
C ASP A 102 -2.61 -20.72 -4.62
N ASP A 103 -2.97 -19.57 -5.23
CA ASP A 103 -3.00 -19.44 -6.70
C ASP A 103 -1.61 -19.22 -7.34
N GLY A 104 -0.59 -18.95 -6.55
CA GLY A 104 0.76 -18.69 -7.07
C GLY A 104 0.89 -17.35 -7.81
N ILE A 105 -0.13 -16.50 -7.78
CA ILE A 105 -0.21 -15.24 -8.53
C ILE A 105 -0.27 -14.05 -7.59
N VAL A 106 -1.13 -14.11 -6.56
CA VAL A 106 -1.30 -13.02 -5.61
C VAL A 106 -0.03 -12.79 -4.81
N GLU A 107 0.30 -11.51 -4.62
CA GLU A 107 1.44 -11.10 -3.82
C GLU A 107 1.01 -10.03 -2.82
N VAL A 108 1.48 -10.15 -1.60
CA VAL A 108 1.28 -9.11 -0.58
C VAL A 108 2.63 -8.58 -0.12
N LEU A 109 2.67 -7.27 0.15
CA LEU A 109 3.89 -6.57 0.53
C LEU A 109 3.57 -5.64 1.69
N TYR A 110 4.47 -5.57 2.66
CA TYR A 110 4.30 -4.64 3.77
C TYR A 110 5.24 -3.45 3.66
N LEU A 111 4.80 -2.33 4.19
CA LEU A 111 5.56 -1.08 4.19
C LEU A 111 6.47 -1.03 5.42
N GLN A 112 7.76 -0.74 5.20
CA GLN A 112 8.74 -0.53 6.27
C GLN A 112 9.44 0.82 6.09
N ASN A 113 10.03 1.31 7.17
CA ASN A 113 10.73 2.60 7.19
C ASN A 113 9.83 3.71 6.65
N ALA A 114 8.58 3.72 7.13
CA ALA A 114 7.54 4.57 6.59
C ALA A 114 7.53 5.95 7.25
N THR A 115 7.28 6.98 6.44
CA THR A 115 7.02 8.33 6.88
C THR A 115 5.68 8.78 6.32
N ALA A 116 4.70 9.00 7.20
CA ALA A 116 3.39 9.49 6.83
C ALA A 116 3.30 10.98 7.16
N THR A 117 2.97 11.80 6.17
CA THR A 117 2.77 13.24 6.32
C THR A 117 1.32 13.57 6.00
N PHE A 118 0.61 14.10 6.99
CA PHE A 118 -0.79 14.53 6.86
C PHE A 118 -0.81 16.01 6.55
N CYS A 119 -1.41 16.38 5.43
CA CYS A 119 -1.39 17.73 4.87
C CYS A 119 -2.79 18.31 4.75
N SER A 120 -2.89 19.63 4.87
CA SER A 120 -4.12 20.38 4.58
C SER A 120 -3.74 21.76 4.04
N PHE A 121 -4.73 22.48 3.50
CA PHE A 121 -4.51 23.85 3.03
C PHE A 121 -4.46 24.89 4.15
N THR A 122 -4.89 24.53 5.37
CA THR A 122 -5.12 25.48 6.47
C THR A 122 -4.25 25.23 7.69
N GLU A 123 -3.73 24.02 7.87
CA GLU A 123 -2.99 23.60 9.07
C GLU A 123 -1.57 23.17 8.71
N PRO A 124 -0.60 23.29 9.63
CA PRO A 124 0.74 22.75 9.43
C PRO A 124 0.70 21.25 9.19
N ALA A 125 1.62 20.75 8.38
CA ALA A 125 1.76 19.33 8.15
C ALA A 125 2.18 18.58 9.42
N VAL A 126 1.64 17.38 9.62
CA VAL A 126 1.97 16.51 10.76
C VAL A 126 2.59 15.23 10.23
N THR A 127 3.74 14.86 10.77
CA THR A 127 4.51 13.71 10.29
C THR A 127 4.61 12.65 11.37
N HIS A 128 4.37 11.39 10.97
CA HIS A 128 4.57 10.20 11.80
C HIS A 128 5.45 9.20 11.06
N THR A 129 6.28 8.48 11.82
CA THR A 129 7.12 7.41 11.26
C THR A 129 6.73 6.06 11.84
N PHE A 130 6.86 5.02 11.05
CA PHE A 130 6.62 3.65 11.51
C PHE A 130 7.31 2.59 10.66
#